data_8b12c725f841f11272ce3a1a59666047
#
_entry.id   8b12c725f841f11272ce3a1a59666047
#
_cell.length_a   1.000
_cell.length_b   1.000
_cell.length_c   1.000
_cell.angle_alpha   90.00
_cell.angle_beta   90.00
_cell.angle_gamma   90.00
#
_symmetry.space_group_name_H-M   'P 1'
#
loop_
_entity.id
_entity.type
_entity.pdbx_description
1 polymer ?
#
loop_
_entity_poly.entity_id
_entity_poly.type
_entity_poly.pdbx_seq_one_letter_code
_entity_poly.pdbx_strand_id
1 'polypeptide(L)'
;MVLVVDAANVVGSRPDGWWRDRAGAAARLVSRLSSAVASGALGGPVLVVLEGAARGGAPPGVPTDGLWVVHAERDGDSAIVAQVRTLVAEDGNGAVAVVTADRALRGRLLAAGATVLGPSWLLDRLPDS
;
A
#
# COMPACT_ATOMS: atom_id res chain seq x y z
N MET A 1 3.58 9.59 -10.53
CA MET A 1 3.12 9.61 -9.11
C MET A 1 3.34 8.26 -8.49
N VAL A 2 3.89 8.22 -7.28
CA VAL A 2 4.06 6.97 -6.53
C VAL A 2 2.82 6.71 -5.69
N LEU A 3 2.32 5.48 -5.73
CA LEU A 3 1.20 5.03 -4.91
C LEU A 3 1.74 4.21 -3.74
N VAL A 4 1.47 4.65 -2.51
CA VAL A 4 1.81 3.91 -1.29
C VAL A 4 0.54 3.23 -0.78
N VAL A 5 0.59 1.91 -0.59
CA VAL A 5 -0.57 1.12 -0.19
C VAL A 5 -0.43 0.66 1.26
N ASP A 6 -1.39 1.09 2.09
CA ASP A 6 -1.58 0.59 3.45
C ASP A 6 -2.30 -0.75 3.37
N ALA A 7 -1.52 -1.84 3.32
CA ALA A 7 -2.08 -3.18 3.11
C ALA A 7 -3.09 -3.57 4.19
N ALA A 8 -2.83 -3.26 5.45
CA ALA A 8 -3.74 -3.59 6.55
C ALA A 8 -5.12 -2.96 6.34
N ASN A 9 -5.15 -1.69 5.92
CA ASN A 9 -6.40 -0.97 5.67
C ASN A 9 -7.15 -1.49 4.44
N VAL A 10 -6.42 -1.78 3.36
CA VAL A 10 -7.03 -2.32 2.13
C VAL A 10 -7.60 -3.72 2.36
N VAL A 11 -6.80 -4.61 2.95
CA VAL A 11 -7.24 -5.98 3.30
C VAL A 11 -8.42 -5.92 4.27
N GLY A 12 -8.34 -5.08 5.30
CA GLY A 12 -9.37 -4.94 6.31
C GLY A 12 -10.66 -4.29 5.85
N SER A 13 -10.69 -3.70 4.64
CA SER A 13 -11.89 -3.01 4.12
C SER A 13 -12.99 -3.96 3.64
N ARG A 14 -12.71 -5.26 3.52
CA ARG A 14 -13.68 -6.28 3.08
C ARG A 14 -13.83 -7.37 4.14
N PRO A 15 -15.07 -7.79 4.46
CA PRO A 15 -15.30 -8.84 5.46
C PRO A 15 -15.21 -10.24 4.81
N ASP A 16 -14.06 -10.58 4.25
CA ASP A 16 -13.84 -11.80 3.47
C ASP A 16 -13.06 -12.88 4.23
N GLY A 17 -12.92 -12.72 5.55
CA GLY A 17 -12.21 -13.68 6.39
C GLY A 17 -10.71 -13.46 6.48
N TRP A 18 -10.21 -12.28 6.05
CA TRP A 18 -8.79 -11.95 6.05
C TRP A 18 -8.10 -12.15 7.41
N TRP A 19 -8.84 -11.96 8.50
CA TRP A 19 -8.31 -12.11 9.88
C TRP A 19 -7.93 -13.54 10.23
N ARG A 20 -8.41 -14.54 9.49
CA ARG A 20 -8.09 -15.96 9.68
C ARG A 20 -6.75 -16.35 9.06
N ASP A 21 -6.32 -15.63 8.05
CA ASP A 21 -5.06 -15.86 7.34
C ASP A 21 -4.54 -14.53 6.79
N ARG A 22 -3.90 -13.76 7.65
CA ARG A 22 -3.40 -12.43 7.28
C ARG A 22 -2.28 -12.50 6.25
N ALA A 23 -1.41 -13.49 6.35
CA ALA A 23 -0.35 -13.71 5.36
C ALA A 23 -0.93 -14.07 4.00
N GLY A 24 -1.92 -14.95 3.94
CA GLY A 24 -2.59 -15.30 2.68
C GLY A 24 -3.33 -14.11 2.07
N ALA A 25 -4.01 -13.31 2.89
CA ALA A 25 -4.68 -12.10 2.41
C ALA A 25 -3.68 -11.09 1.83
N ALA A 26 -2.54 -10.90 2.48
CA ALA A 26 -1.47 -10.04 1.98
C ALA A 26 -0.87 -10.58 0.67
N ALA A 27 -0.65 -11.88 0.58
CA ALA A 27 -0.14 -12.51 -0.63
C ALA A 27 -1.07 -12.29 -1.83
N ARG A 28 -2.38 -12.42 -1.62
CA ARG A 28 -3.38 -12.15 -2.67
C ARG A 28 -3.36 -10.69 -3.10
N LEU A 29 -3.25 -9.75 -2.16
CA LEU A 29 -3.15 -8.33 -2.47
C LEU A 29 -1.89 -8.03 -3.29
N VAL A 30 -0.74 -8.53 -2.86
CA VAL A 30 0.53 -8.33 -3.58
C VAL A 30 0.45 -8.90 -5.00
N SER A 31 -0.15 -10.08 -5.18
CA SER A 31 -0.35 -10.67 -6.50
C SER A 31 -1.21 -9.80 -7.42
N ARG A 32 -2.32 -9.27 -6.88
CA ARG A 32 -3.21 -8.36 -7.63
C ARG A 32 -2.51 -7.04 -7.97
N LEU A 33 -1.74 -6.50 -7.03
CA LEU A 33 -0.94 -5.30 -7.28
C LEU A 33 0.11 -5.54 -8.36
N SER A 34 0.78 -6.69 -8.34
CA SER A 34 1.76 -7.06 -9.37
C SER A 34 1.14 -7.06 -10.76
N SER A 35 -0.04 -7.66 -10.89
CA SER A 35 -0.78 -7.69 -12.17
C SER A 35 -1.18 -6.28 -12.62
N ALA A 36 -1.67 -5.46 -11.71
CA ALA A 36 -2.11 -4.10 -12.01
C ALA A 36 -0.93 -3.20 -12.42
N VAL A 37 0.21 -3.34 -11.75
CA VAL A 37 1.43 -2.59 -12.12
C VAL A 37 1.90 -3.01 -13.51
N ALA A 38 1.95 -4.32 -13.78
CA ALA A 38 2.39 -4.84 -15.07
C ALA A 38 1.51 -4.37 -16.24
N SER A 39 0.20 -4.23 -16.00
CA SER A 39 -0.75 -3.77 -17.01
C SER A 39 -0.82 -2.24 -17.16
N GLY A 40 -0.20 -1.49 -16.27
CA GLY A 40 -0.28 -0.03 -16.25
C GLY A 40 -1.57 0.53 -15.64
N ALA A 41 -2.40 -0.31 -15.03
CA ALA A 41 -3.71 0.08 -14.49
C ALA A 41 -3.64 1.14 -13.38
N LEU A 42 -2.51 1.23 -12.67
CA LEU A 42 -2.32 2.17 -11.56
C LEU A 42 -1.54 3.42 -11.94
N GLY A 43 -1.06 3.50 -13.16
CA GLY A 43 -0.46 4.73 -13.73
C GLY A 43 0.93 5.08 -13.21
N GLY A 44 1.59 4.19 -12.46
CA GLY A 44 2.93 4.46 -11.93
C GLY A 44 3.40 3.42 -10.93
N PRO A 45 4.56 3.64 -10.31
CA PRO A 45 5.11 2.70 -9.34
C PRO A 45 4.28 2.63 -8.06
N VAL A 46 4.31 1.47 -7.42
CA VAL A 46 3.55 1.16 -6.21
C VAL A 46 4.50 0.64 -5.13
N LEU A 47 4.30 1.13 -3.91
CA LEU A 47 5.00 0.65 -2.72
C LEU A 47 3.94 0.15 -1.73
N VAL A 48 3.97 -1.13 -1.40
CA VAL A 48 3.02 -1.73 -0.44
C VAL A 48 3.70 -2.01 0.89
N VAL A 49 3.08 -1.58 1.97
CA VAL A 49 3.60 -1.75 3.32
C VAL A 49 2.84 -2.89 4.01
N LEU A 50 3.57 -3.92 4.42
CA LEU A 50 3.07 -5.06 5.18
C LEU A 50 3.51 -4.94 6.64
N GLU A 51 2.60 -5.24 7.57
CA GLU A 51 2.89 -5.24 9.00
C GLU A 51 2.44 -6.54 9.67
N GLY A 52 3.06 -6.86 10.80
CA GLY A 52 2.68 -8.00 11.62
C GLY A 52 2.70 -9.32 10.83
N ALA A 53 1.67 -10.13 11.04
CA ALA A 53 1.54 -11.42 10.38
C ALA A 53 1.43 -11.31 8.85
N ALA A 54 0.97 -10.18 8.32
CA ALA A 54 0.88 -9.96 6.87
C ALA A 54 2.25 -10.02 6.18
N ARG A 55 3.34 -9.75 6.90
CA ARG A 55 4.71 -9.85 6.37
C ARG A 55 5.03 -11.24 5.82
N GLY A 56 4.38 -12.27 6.33
CA GLY A 56 4.52 -13.64 5.81
C GLY A 56 3.95 -13.84 4.41
N GLY A 57 3.18 -12.88 3.89
CA GLY A 57 2.54 -13.00 2.57
C GLY A 57 3.47 -12.71 1.40
N ALA A 58 4.52 -11.92 1.61
CA ALA A 58 5.54 -11.64 0.59
C ALA A 58 6.81 -11.16 1.25
N PRO A 59 7.99 -11.55 0.77
CA PRO A 59 9.26 -11.01 1.27
C PRO A 59 9.40 -9.54 0.88
N PRO A 60 10.23 -8.77 1.65
CA PRO A 60 10.55 -7.42 1.22
C PRO A 60 11.37 -7.45 -0.07
N GLY A 61 11.16 -6.46 -0.93
CA GLY A 61 11.88 -6.36 -2.19
C GLY A 61 10.99 -5.96 -3.35
N VAL A 62 11.40 -6.34 -4.56
CA VAL A 62 10.74 -5.99 -5.81
C VAL A 62 10.24 -7.26 -6.50
N PRO A 63 9.02 -7.75 -6.18
CA PRO A 63 8.48 -8.97 -6.80
C PRO A 63 8.20 -8.80 -8.29
N THR A 64 7.91 -7.58 -8.71
CA THR A 64 7.72 -7.24 -10.12
C THR A 64 8.22 -5.82 -10.35
N ASP A 65 8.68 -5.52 -11.55
CA ASP A 65 9.16 -4.19 -11.88
C ASP A 65 8.06 -3.14 -11.63
N GLY A 66 8.39 -2.10 -10.86
CA GLY A 66 7.45 -1.06 -10.48
C GLY A 66 6.64 -1.33 -9.21
N LEU A 67 6.86 -2.46 -8.54
CA LEU A 67 6.23 -2.77 -7.25
C LEU A 67 7.30 -3.06 -6.19
N TRP A 68 7.24 -2.33 -5.08
CA TRP A 68 8.11 -2.55 -3.91
C TRP A 68 7.28 -3.05 -2.74
N VAL A 69 7.77 -4.10 -2.08
CA VAL A 69 7.20 -4.61 -0.82
C VAL A 69 8.11 -4.15 0.32
N VAL A 70 7.53 -3.45 1.28
CA VAL A 70 8.22 -2.97 2.48
C VAL A 70 7.59 -3.62 3.69
N HIS A 71 8.42 -4.13 4.60
CA HIS A 71 7.98 -4.64 5.90
C HIS A 71 8.13 -3.57 6.96
N ALA A 72 7.04 -3.25 7.66
CA ALA A 72 7.09 -2.37 8.82
C ALA A 72 7.76 -3.12 9.98
N GLU A 73 8.74 -2.48 10.63
CA GLU A 73 9.42 -3.06 11.80
C GLU A 73 8.50 -3.11 13.01
N ARG A 74 7.62 -2.13 13.12
CA ARG A 74 6.64 -1.99 14.22
C ARG A 74 5.25 -1.85 13.63
N ASP A 75 4.67 -0.66 13.73
CA ASP A 75 3.35 -0.38 13.17
C ASP A 75 3.44 0.11 11.72
N GLY A 76 2.41 -0.19 10.94
CA GLY A 76 2.36 0.21 9.55
C GLY A 76 2.27 1.72 9.36
N ASP A 77 1.59 2.43 10.27
CA ASP A 77 1.39 3.87 10.17
C ASP A 77 2.71 4.63 10.18
N SER A 78 3.60 4.30 11.11
CA SER A 78 4.93 4.92 11.19
C SER A 78 5.77 4.62 9.97
N ALA A 79 5.73 3.40 9.47
CA ALA A 79 6.44 3.00 8.26
C ALA A 79 5.93 3.76 7.04
N ILE A 80 4.61 3.89 6.90
CA ILE A 80 3.99 4.62 5.79
C ILE A 80 4.40 6.09 5.82
N VAL A 81 4.32 6.74 6.97
CA VAL A 81 4.71 8.16 7.09
C VAL A 81 6.19 8.36 6.76
N ALA A 82 7.07 7.46 7.22
CA ALA A 82 8.49 7.53 6.91
C ALA A 82 8.75 7.40 5.39
N GLN A 83 8.09 6.47 4.73
CA GLN A 83 8.21 6.29 3.28
C GLN A 83 7.69 7.52 2.52
N VAL A 84 6.56 8.07 2.93
CA VAL A 84 5.99 9.26 2.30
C VAL A 84 6.93 10.45 2.42
N ARG A 85 7.50 10.68 3.60
CA ARG A 85 8.45 11.79 3.81
C ARG A 85 9.65 11.68 2.90
N THR A 86 10.20 10.47 2.75
CA THR A 86 11.34 10.23 1.84
C THR A 86 10.96 10.52 0.39
N LEU A 87 9.82 10.00 -0.06
CA LEU A 87 9.36 10.16 -1.43
C LEU A 87 9.01 11.62 -1.76
N VAL A 88 8.37 12.33 -0.84
CA VAL A 88 8.04 13.75 -1.02
C VAL A 88 9.31 14.60 -1.05
N ALA A 89 10.32 14.27 -0.25
CA ALA A 89 11.61 14.96 -0.27
C ALA A 89 12.30 14.80 -1.62
N GLU A 90 12.16 13.65 -2.26
CA GLU A 90 12.76 13.37 -3.58
C GLU A 90 11.96 13.98 -4.72
N ASP A 91 10.63 13.85 -4.71
CA ASP A 91 9.78 14.13 -5.86
C ASP A 91 8.85 15.33 -5.68
N GLY A 92 8.76 15.89 -4.47
CA GLY A 92 7.95 17.06 -4.15
C GLY A 92 6.53 16.74 -3.70
N ASN A 93 5.84 17.78 -3.23
CA ASN A 93 4.44 17.67 -2.79
C ASN A 93 3.54 17.28 -3.95
N GLY A 94 2.58 16.39 -3.68
CA GLY A 94 1.64 15.93 -4.70
C GLY A 94 2.16 14.80 -5.58
N ALA A 95 3.43 14.40 -5.45
CA ALA A 95 4.01 13.29 -6.21
C ALA A 95 3.66 11.92 -5.59
N VAL A 96 3.06 11.89 -4.41
CA VAL A 96 2.75 10.67 -3.65
C VAL A 96 1.28 10.64 -3.27
N ALA A 97 0.62 9.53 -3.53
CA ALA A 97 -0.72 9.25 -3.04
C ALA A 97 -0.67 8.02 -2.13
N VAL A 98 -1.43 8.03 -1.05
CA VAL A 98 -1.51 6.90 -0.11
C VAL A 98 -2.93 6.35 -0.09
N VAL A 99 -3.04 5.03 -0.18
CA VAL A 99 -4.34 4.33 -0.09
C VAL A 99 -4.54 3.87 1.35
N THR A 100 -5.46 4.52 2.04
CA THR A 100 -5.86 4.18 3.42
C THR A 100 -7.22 4.77 3.74
N ALA A 101 -7.94 4.16 4.69
CA ALA A 101 -9.16 4.71 5.28
C ALA A 101 -8.96 5.22 6.70
N ASP A 102 -7.76 5.11 7.24
CA ASP A 102 -7.43 5.53 8.60
C ASP A 102 -7.40 7.07 8.69
N ARG A 103 -8.34 7.64 9.48
CA ARG A 103 -8.48 9.09 9.58
C ARG A 103 -7.31 9.76 10.30
N ALA A 104 -6.78 9.14 11.33
CA ALA A 104 -5.63 9.68 12.06
C ALA A 104 -4.39 9.69 11.17
N LEU A 105 -4.16 8.60 10.45
CA LEU A 105 -3.07 8.52 9.48
C LEU A 105 -3.25 9.54 8.36
N ARG A 106 -4.47 9.74 7.86
CA ARG A 106 -4.76 10.71 6.81
C ARG A 106 -4.25 12.12 7.16
N GLY A 107 -4.51 12.58 8.38
CA GLY A 107 -4.05 13.91 8.81
C GLY A 107 -2.52 14.02 8.76
N ARG A 108 -1.81 13.00 9.19
CA ARG A 108 -0.35 12.95 9.15
C ARG A 108 0.18 12.95 7.72
N LEU A 109 -0.49 12.24 6.81
CA LEU A 109 -0.09 12.13 5.41
C LEU A 109 -0.30 13.44 4.65
N LEU A 110 -1.45 14.09 4.87
CA LEU A 110 -1.71 15.40 4.28
C LEU A 110 -0.68 16.42 4.74
N ALA A 111 -0.34 16.43 6.03
CA ALA A 111 0.71 17.29 6.57
C ALA A 111 2.09 17.00 5.98
N ALA A 112 2.35 15.75 5.59
CA ALA A 112 3.60 15.34 4.97
C ALA A 112 3.67 15.64 3.45
N GLY A 113 2.59 16.15 2.85
CA GLY A 113 2.57 16.52 1.43
C GLY A 113 2.02 15.46 0.49
N ALA A 114 1.41 14.39 1.01
CA ALA A 114 0.77 13.36 0.21
C ALA A 114 -0.70 13.66 -0.04
N THR A 115 -1.28 13.06 -1.09
CA THR A 115 -2.72 12.94 -1.25
C THR A 115 -3.19 11.60 -0.68
N VAL A 116 -4.47 11.48 -0.36
CA VAL A 116 -5.03 10.26 0.24
C VAL A 116 -6.21 9.76 -0.58
N LEU A 117 -6.19 8.45 -0.86
CA LEU A 117 -7.25 7.75 -1.59
C LEU A 117 -7.80 6.63 -0.72
N GLY A 118 -9.08 6.31 -0.86
CA GLY A 118 -9.69 5.23 -0.10
C GLY A 118 -9.41 3.84 -0.69
N PRO A 119 -9.58 2.77 0.11
CA PRO A 119 -9.39 1.39 -0.37
C PRO A 119 -10.24 1.03 -1.59
N SER A 120 -11.47 1.54 -1.68
CA SER A 120 -12.35 1.26 -2.83
C SER A 120 -11.76 1.79 -4.14
N TRP A 121 -11.10 2.94 -4.11
CA TRP A 121 -10.43 3.47 -5.30
C TRP A 121 -9.43 2.46 -5.86
N LEU A 122 -8.64 1.85 -4.98
CA LEU A 122 -7.66 0.84 -5.38
C LEU A 122 -8.32 -0.45 -5.83
N LEU A 123 -9.24 -0.99 -5.03
CA LEU A 123 -9.88 -2.28 -5.31
C LEU A 123 -10.64 -2.28 -6.64
N ASP A 124 -11.24 -1.14 -7.01
CA ASP A 124 -11.94 -1.00 -8.29
C ASP A 124 -10.99 -1.08 -9.49
N ARG A 125 -9.69 -0.87 -9.28
CA ARG A 125 -8.66 -0.87 -10.32
C ARG A 125 -7.82 -2.15 -10.34
N LEU A 126 -7.99 -3.01 -9.34
CA LEU A 126 -7.26 -4.28 -9.29
C LEU A 126 -8.02 -5.37 -10.05
N PRO A 127 -7.31 -6.27 -10.73
CA PRO A 127 -7.95 -7.43 -11.35
C PRO A 127 -8.48 -8.37 -10.27
N ASP A 128 -9.48 -9.15 -10.60
CA ASP A 128 -9.97 -10.24 -9.74
C ASP A 128 -8.88 -11.31 -9.67
N SER A 129 -8.17 -11.33 -8.59
CA SER A 129 -7.08 -12.28 -8.28
C SER A 129 -6.42 -12.92 -9.50
#